data_6ffd04b24e39a622329c37e195b47de6
#
_entry.id   6ffd04b24e39a622329c37e195b47de6
#
_cell.length_a   1.000
_cell.length_b   1.000
_cell.length_c   1.000
_cell.angle_alpha   90.00
_cell.angle_beta   90.00
_cell.angle_gamma   90.00
#
_symmetry.space_group_name_H-M   'P 1'
#
loop_
_entity.id
_entity.type
_entity.pdbx_description
1 polymer ?
#
loop_
_entity_poly.entity_id
_entity_poly.type
_entity_poly.pdbx_seq_one_letter_code
_entity_poly.pdbx_strand_id
1 'polypeptide(L)'
;MTKACRYGTHRVISPAGTLPQPAYKLDNTMRIYENEVLIDVKTLNIDSASYTQIKNACNSDAEKMKQMILSIVEERGKLQNPVTGSGGMLIGTVKEIGNEFPANRLKMGDRIATLVSLSLTPLKIYSIEKLSPDSDQVDVKAEAILFESGLYAILPDDIPEKLALAALDVAGAPAQVDRLVTEGDIVCIIGGGGKSGILCCYQAMQNVGPYGKVIVVEHSKENAQRIIDMNLATDVIIADATNVMNVYNKVMAVTGGRGCDVTVNNVNVPSTEMTSILVTKGQGYVYFFSMATSFTKAALGAEGVGKDINLIVGNGYAKGHANLTLNILRESKPIRELFEKIYT
;
A
#
# COMPACT_ATOMS: atom_id res chain seq x y z
N MET A 1 24.32 -15.98 20.69
CA MET A 1 23.82 -14.68 20.19
C MET A 1 22.75 -14.23 21.17
N THR A 2 22.57 -12.94 21.34
CA THR A 2 21.59 -12.41 22.31
C THR A 2 20.29 -12.09 21.60
N LYS A 3 19.14 -12.35 22.23
CA LYS A 3 17.83 -11.90 21.76
C LYS A 3 17.78 -10.38 21.77
N ALA A 4 17.41 -9.80 20.68
CA ALA A 4 17.31 -8.37 20.49
C ALA A 4 15.84 -7.88 20.65
N CYS A 5 15.63 -6.56 20.66
CA CYS A 5 14.29 -5.99 20.71
C CYS A 5 13.49 -6.41 19.47
N ARG A 6 12.30 -6.99 19.68
CA ARG A 6 11.44 -7.47 18.58
C ARG A 6 11.07 -6.39 17.55
N TYR A 7 11.10 -5.12 17.94
CA TYR A 7 10.77 -3.97 17.10
C TYR A 7 11.99 -3.32 16.44
N GLY A 8 13.19 -3.89 16.61
CA GLY A 8 14.41 -3.41 15.94
C GLY A 8 15.08 -2.19 16.54
N THR A 9 14.70 -1.75 17.78
CA THR A 9 15.29 -0.55 18.41
C THR A 9 16.79 -0.67 18.66
N HIS A 10 17.33 -1.88 18.80
CA HIS A 10 18.76 -2.17 18.97
C HIS A 10 19.60 -1.81 17.74
N ARG A 11 18.98 -1.64 16.56
CA ARG A 11 19.65 -1.20 15.33
C ARG A 11 19.51 0.29 15.07
N VAL A 12 18.83 1.02 15.93
CA VAL A 12 18.70 2.48 15.79
C VAL A 12 19.99 3.17 16.24
N ILE A 13 20.65 3.85 15.30
CA ILE A 13 21.85 4.66 15.57
C ILE A 13 21.43 6.06 16.01
N SER A 14 20.49 6.70 15.31
CA SER A 14 20.11 8.09 15.56
C SER A 14 18.65 8.38 15.15
N PRO A 15 17.91 9.12 16.00
CA PRO A 15 18.17 9.36 17.40
C PRO A 15 17.94 8.10 18.25
N ALA A 16 18.74 7.91 19.28
CA ALA A 16 18.60 6.77 20.20
C ALA A 16 17.23 6.79 20.90
N GLY A 17 16.66 5.60 21.15
CA GLY A 17 15.40 5.44 21.86
C GLY A 17 14.14 5.56 20.99
N THR A 18 14.30 5.73 19.68
CA THR A 18 13.17 5.70 18.73
C THR A 18 12.98 4.32 18.10
N LEU A 19 11.85 4.13 17.42
CA LEU A 19 11.62 2.97 16.57
C LEU A 19 12.37 3.13 15.24
N PRO A 20 12.66 2.01 14.51
CA PRO A 20 13.36 2.07 13.24
C PRO A 20 12.72 2.98 12.19
N GLN A 21 11.39 3.05 12.14
CA GLN A 21 10.69 3.82 11.12
C GLN A 21 10.96 5.35 11.25
N PRO A 22 10.79 6.02 12.40
CA PRO A 22 11.10 7.43 12.55
C PRO A 22 12.62 7.72 12.73
N ALA A 23 13.45 6.69 12.92
CA ALA A 23 14.90 6.89 13.06
C ALA A 23 15.50 7.48 11.79
N TYR A 24 16.49 8.36 11.95
CA TYR A 24 17.25 8.88 10.83
C TYR A 24 18.19 7.84 10.24
N LYS A 25 18.87 7.07 11.12
CA LYS A 25 19.87 6.09 10.71
C LYS A 25 19.73 4.76 11.46
N LEU A 26 19.84 3.67 10.72
CA LEU A 26 19.89 2.31 11.25
C LEU A 26 21.28 1.69 11.05
N ASP A 27 21.66 0.78 11.94
CA ASP A 27 22.74 -0.18 11.72
C ASP A 27 22.27 -1.23 10.72
N ASN A 28 22.85 -1.18 9.54
CA ASN A 28 22.63 -2.13 8.46
C ASN A 28 23.80 -3.11 8.29
N THR A 29 24.50 -3.45 9.37
CA THR A 29 25.43 -4.57 9.41
C THR A 29 24.65 -5.88 9.22
N MET A 30 24.97 -6.65 8.17
CA MET A 30 24.23 -7.84 7.76
C MET A 30 24.59 -9.09 8.58
N ARG A 31 24.75 -8.94 9.89
CA ARG A 31 24.84 -10.02 10.89
C ARG A 31 23.60 -9.99 11.75
N ILE A 32 22.84 -11.09 11.73
CA ILE A 32 21.54 -11.16 12.45
C ILE A 32 21.71 -11.45 13.95
N TYR A 33 20.69 -11.05 14.70
CA TYR A 33 20.42 -11.49 16.06
C TYR A 33 19.52 -12.74 16.05
N GLU A 34 19.33 -13.38 17.21
CA GLU A 34 18.60 -14.65 17.32
C GLU A 34 17.12 -14.55 16.89
N ASN A 35 16.53 -13.36 16.90
CA ASN A 35 15.15 -13.10 16.51
C ASN A 35 15.03 -12.22 15.25
N GLU A 36 15.98 -12.34 14.34
CA GLU A 36 15.97 -11.66 13.04
C GLU A 36 16.07 -12.66 11.89
N VAL A 37 15.72 -12.20 10.68
CA VAL A 37 15.90 -12.93 9.43
C VAL A 37 16.77 -12.12 8.48
N LEU A 38 17.78 -12.74 7.91
CA LEU A 38 18.56 -12.19 6.80
C LEU A 38 17.93 -12.59 5.48
N ILE A 39 17.73 -11.62 4.62
CA ILE A 39 17.11 -11.76 3.30
C ILE A 39 18.15 -11.38 2.24
N ASP A 40 18.35 -12.24 1.25
CA ASP A 40 19.04 -11.93 0.00
C ASP A 40 18.02 -11.25 -0.94
N VAL A 41 18.17 -9.94 -1.15
CA VAL A 41 17.16 -9.09 -1.81
C VAL A 41 17.38 -9.09 -3.30
N LYS A 42 16.30 -9.34 -4.05
CA LYS A 42 16.30 -9.37 -5.52
C LYS A 42 15.69 -8.11 -6.13
N THR A 43 14.55 -7.66 -5.60
CA THR A 43 13.82 -6.53 -6.14
C THR A 43 13.27 -5.66 -5.01
N LEU A 44 13.43 -4.35 -5.16
CA LEU A 44 12.76 -3.33 -4.35
C LEU A 44 11.55 -2.82 -5.13
N ASN A 45 10.40 -2.67 -4.47
CA ASN A 45 9.26 -1.91 -4.97
C ASN A 45 9.20 -0.61 -4.17
N ILE A 46 9.69 0.46 -4.77
CA ILE A 46 9.67 1.78 -4.13
C ILE A 46 8.25 2.33 -4.25
N ASP A 47 7.69 2.83 -3.15
CA ASP A 47 6.33 3.38 -3.21
C ASP A 47 6.21 4.50 -4.25
N SER A 48 5.03 4.60 -4.86
CA SER A 48 4.81 5.47 -6.01
C SER A 48 5.11 6.96 -5.74
N ALA A 49 4.87 7.43 -4.51
CA ALA A 49 5.16 8.83 -4.14
C ALA A 49 6.66 9.09 -4.06
N SER A 50 7.40 8.17 -3.43
CA SER A 50 8.86 8.24 -3.32
C SER A 50 9.53 8.07 -4.68
N TYR A 51 9.05 7.12 -5.50
CA TYR A 51 9.60 6.90 -6.83
C TYR A 51 9.40 8.11 -7.73
N THR A 52 8.19 8.67 -7.75
CA THR A 52 7.87 9.90 -8.50
C THR A 52 8.74 11.08 -8.04
N GLN A 53 8.96 11.23 -6.74
CA GLN A 53 9.83 12.28 -6.20
C GLN A 53 11.27 12.10 -6.69
N ILE A 54 11.84 10.89 -6.63
CA ILE A 54 13.20 10.57 -7.11
C ILE A 54 13.29 10.83 -8.62
N LYS A 55 12.32 10.35 -9.40
CA LYS A 55 12.23 10.54 -10.86
C LYS A 55 12.28 12.02 -11.23
N ASN A 56 11.45 12.84 -10.57
CA ASN A 56 11.37 14.27 -10.81
C ASN A 56 12.66 14.99 -10.39
N ALA A 57 13.22 14.68 -9.23
CA ALA A 57 14.48 15.27 -8.75
C ALA A 57 15.68 14.96 -9.68
N CYS A 58 15.63 13.81 -10.36
CA CYS A 58 16.66 13.36 -11.29
C CYS A 58 16.34 13.67 -12.77
N ASN A 59 15.24 14.36 -13.08
CA ASN A 59 14.79 14.62 -14.45
C ASN A 59 14.67 13.33 -15.29
N SER A 60 14.19 12.24 -14.67
CA SER A 60 14.08 10.91 -15.29
C SER A 60 15.41 10.29 -15.78
N ASP A 61 16.55 10.79 -15.30
CA ASP A 61 17.87 10.23 -15.60
C ASP A 61 18.11 8.99 -14.72
N ALA A 62 18.13 7.81 -15.33
CA ALA A 62 18.23 6.54 -14.62
C ALA A 62 19.52 6.42 -13.78
N GLU A 63 20.65 6.92 -14.25
CA GLU A 63 21.90 6.83 -13.48
C GLU A 63 21.90 7.76 -12.25
N LYS A 64 21.34 8.96 -12.38
CA LYS A 64 21.13 9.85 -11.22
C LYS A 64 20.14 9.27 -10.24
N MET A 65 19.08 8.61 -10.70
CA MET A 65 18.12 7.92 -9.82
C MET A 65 18.80 6.79 -9.05
N LYS A 66 19.63 5.97 -9.72
CA LYS A 66 20.43 4.92 -9.05
C LYS A 66 21.32 5.50 -7.95
N GLN A 67 22.07 6.55 -8.29
CA GLN A 67 22.96 7.23 -7.34
C GLN A 67 22.20 7.78 -6.14
N MET A 68 21.03 8.40 -6.35
CA MET A 68 20.20 8.93 -5.28
C MET A 68 19.70 7.82 -4.35
N ILE A 69 19.23 6.70 -4.89
CA ILE A 69 18.78 5.55 -4.10
C ILE A 69 19.94 4.98 -3.25
N LEU A 70 21.12 4.77 -3.87
CA LEU A 70 22.30 4.29 -3.17
C LEU A 70 22.72 5.23 -2.04
N SER A 71 22.76 6.54 -2.30
CA SER A 71 23.12 7.55 -1.32
C SER A 71 22.17 7.57 -0.12
N ILE A 72 20.86 7.45 -0.34
CA ILE A 72 19.88 7.38 0.75
C ILE A 72 20.15 6.17 1.64
N VAL A 73 20.40 4.99 1.05
CA VAL A 73 20.63 3.76 1.80
C VAL A 73 21.98 3.79 2.53
N GLU A 74 23.03 4.31 1.92
CA GLU A 74 24.36 4.44 2.53
C GLU A 74 24.31 5.40 3.74
N GLU A 75 23.63 6.53 3.60
CA GLU A 75 23.50 7.52 4.65
C GLU A 75 22.64 7.01 5.81
N ARG A 76 21.49 6.39 5.50
CA ARG A 76 20.45 6.04 6.48
C ARG A 76 20.45 4.60 6.96
N GLY A 77 21.16 3.70 6.28
CA GLY A 77 21.12 2.26 6.55
C GLY A 77 19.77 1.61 6.19
N LYS A 78 18.90 2.33 5.50
CA LYS A 78 17.54 1.95 5.08
C LYS A 78 17.09 2.79 3.89
N LEU A 79 16.11 2.32 3.13
CA LEU A 79 15.50 3.14 2.08
C LEU A 79 14.30 3.91 2.62
N GLN A 80 14.56 5.13 3.08
CA GLN A 80 13.53 6.07 3.47
C GLN A 80 13.75 7.40 2.76
N ASN A 81 12.87 7.71 1.81
CA ASN A 81 12.95 8.95 1.06
C ASN A 81 12.86 10.16 2.02
N PRO A 82 13.82 11.10 1.98
CA PRO A 82 13.85 12.24 2.91
C PRO A 82 12.69 13.22 2.73
N VAL A 83 12.04 13.21 1.55
CA VAL A 83 10.93 14.13 1.23
C VAL A 83 9.59 13.52 1.61
N THR A 84 9.34 12.26 1.23
CA THR A 84 8.05 11.59 1.46
C THR A 84 8.00 10.86 2.80
N GLY A 85 9.15 10.52 3.39
CA GLY A 85 9.24 9.72 4.62
C GLY A 85 8.94 8.24 4.43
N SER A 86 8.60 7.80 3.22
CA SER A 86 8.21 6.43 2.89
C SER A 86 9.32 5.66 2.16
N GLY A 87 9.12 4.39 1.84
CA GLY A 87 10.14 3.55 1.24
C GLY A 87 9.60 2.54 0.23
N GLY A 88 8.63 1.75 0.61
CA GLY A 88 8.12 0.64 -0.21
C GLY A 88 8.38 -0.72 0.42
N MET A 89 8.52 -1.76 -0.38
CA MET A 89 8.71 -3.14 0.08
C MET A 89 9.75 -3.86 -0.78
N LEU A 90 10.11 -5.11 -0.43
CA LEU A 90 11.07 -5.91 -1.17
C LEU A 90 10.58 -7.34 -1.43
N ILE A 91 11.17 -7.95 -2.45
CA ILE A 91 11.21 -9.39 -2.66
C ILE A 91 12.64 -9.88 -2.48
N GLY A 92 12.77 -11.02 -1.81
CA GLY A 92 14.05 -11.70 -1.65
C GLY A 92 13.88 -13.14 -1.23
N THR A 93 15.02 -13.80 -1.06
CA THR A 93 15.12 -15.18 -0.59
C THR A 93 15.64 -15.19 0.84
N VAL A 94 15.02 -15.97 1.71
CA VAL A 94 15.46 -16.13 3.09
C VAL A 94 16.84 -16.81 3.10
N LYS A 95 17.84 -16.09 3.61
CA LYS A 95 19.24 -16.54 3.64
C LYS A 95 19.61 -17.18 4.98
N GLU A 96 19.16 -16.59 6.07
CA GLU A 96 19.42 -17.05 7.44
C GLU A 96 18.23 -16.69 8.35
N ILE A 97 17.92 -17.56 9.30
CA ILE A 97 16.86 -17.35 10.29
C ILE A 97 17.47 -17.52 11.67
N GLY A 98 17.32 -16.53 12.53
CA GLY A 98 17.73 -16.62 13.92
C GLY A 98 16.89 -17.66 14.69
N ASN A 99 17.51 -18.35 15.62
CA ASN A 99 16.92 -19.51 16.32
C ASN A 99 15.66 -19.19 17.14
N GLU A 100 15.47 -17.93 17.53
CA GLU A 100 14.31 -17.46 18.28
C GLU A 100 13.31 -16.65 17.43
N PHE A 101 13.52 -16.58 16.12
CA PHE A 101 12.53 -15.95 15.22
C PHE A 101 11.27 -16.82 15.15
N PRO A 102 10.06 -16.26 15.34
CA PRO A 102 8.81 -17.03 15.27
C PRO A 102 8.48 -17.41 13.82
N ALA A 103 9.26 -18.34 13.28
CA ALA A 103 9.26 -18.65 11.85
C ALA A 103 7.96 -19.32 11.34
N ASN A 104 7.10 -19.83 12.22
CA ASN A 104 5.83 -20.52 11.93
C ASN A 104 5.83 -21.48 10.74
N ARG A 105 6.22 -21.05 9.55
CA ARG A 105 6.38 -21.85 8.32
C ARG A 105 7.56 -21.41 7.47
N LEU A 106 8.26 -20.33 7.87
CA LEU A 106 9.38 -19.76 7.13
C LEU A 106 10.59 -20.68 7.18
N LYS A 107 11.22 -20.91 6.03
CA LYS A 107 12.43 -21.74 5.88
C LYS A 107 13.48 -20.97 5.10
N MET A 108 14.74 -21.32 5.30
CA MET A 108 15.83 -20.90 4.41
C MET A 108 15.52 -21.33 2.98
N GLY A 109 15.73 -20.45 2.03
CA GLY A 109 15.42 -20.65 0.62
C GLY A 109 14.00 -20.24 0.22
N ASP A 110 13.09 -19.95 1.16
CA ASP A 110 11.77 -19.43 0.83
C ASP A 110 11.88 -18.05 0.16
N ARG A 111 11.10 -17.87 -0.90
CA ARG A 111 10.93 -16.57 -1.55
C ARG A 111 9.85 -15.81 -0.81
N ILE A 112 10.17 -14.63 -0.36
CA ILE A 112 9.24 -13.79 0.41
C ILE A 112 9.14 -12.37 -0.14
N ALA A 113 7.98 -11.76 0.06
CA ALA A 113 7.81 -10.32 0.02
C ALA A 113 7.70 -9.81 1.46
N THR A 114 8.43 -8.75 1.81
CA THR A 114 8.18 -8.06 3.08
C THR A 114 6.92 -7.24 2.97
N LEU A 115 6.11 -7.24 4.03
CA LEU A 115 4.88 -6.46 4.13
C LEU A 115 5.06 -5.28 5.10
N VAL A 116 6.32 -4.94 5.38
CA VAL A 116 6.76 -3.79 6.17
C VAL A 116 7.55 -2.85 5.29
N SER A 117 7.49 -1.56 5.60
CA SER A 117 8.16 -0.54 4.79
C SER A 117 9.68 -0.66 4.82
N LEU A 118 10.32 -0.43 3.68
CA LEU A 118 11.77 -0.24 3.58
C LEU A 118 12.28 0.93 4.45
N SER A 119 11.40 1.84 4.86
CA SER A 119 11.73 2.95 5.76
C SER A 119 12.07 2.52 7.20
N LEU A 120 11.80 1.26 7.55
CA LEU A 120 12.16 0.69 8.86
C LEU A 120 13.10 -0.54 8.75
N THR A 121 13.43 -0.96 7.53
CA THR A 121 14.15 -2.20 7.25
C THR A 121 15.64 -1.91 7.07
N PRO A 122 16.54 -2.46 7.91
CA PRO A 122 17.97 -2.38 7.64
C PRO A 122 18.29 -2.97 6.27
N LEU A 123 18.88 -2.16 5.39
CA LEU A 123 19.11 -2.49 3.99
C LEU A 123 20.55 -2.12 3.59
N LYS A 124 21.21 -3.03 2.87
CA LYS A 124 22.51 -2.79 2.27
C LYS A 124 22.46 -3.17 0.80
N ILE A 125 22.57 -2.17 -0.08
CA ILE A 125 22.62 -2.38 -1.53
C ILE A 125 24.07 -2.46 -1.98
N TYR A 126 24.41 -3.52 -2.68
CA TYR A 126 25.74 -3.73 -3.28
C TYR A 126 25.80 -3.19 -4.71
N SER A 127 24.71 -3.40 -5.49
CA SER A 127 24.54 -2.84 -6.83
C SER A 127 23.07 -2.75 -7.22
N ILE A 128 22.74 -1.80 -8.08
CA ILE A 128 21.45 -1.72 -8.77
C ILE A 128 21.64 -2.29 -10.16
N GLU A 129 21.00 -3.45 -10.41
CA GLU A 129 21.16 -4.21 -11.65
C GLU A 129 20.27 -3.62 -12.76
N LYS A 130 19.02 -3.28 -12.42
CA LYS A 130 18.06 -2.71 -13.34
C LYS A 130 17.19 -1.64 -12.68
N LEU A 131 17.10 -0.49 -13.33
CA LEU A 131 16.18 0.58 -12.97
C LEU A 131 15.61 1.20 -14.26
N SER A 132 14.31 1.39 -14.32
CA SER A 132 13.63 2.08 -15.40
C SER A 132 12.84 3.24 -14.84
N PRO A 133 12.92 4.46 -15.40
CA PRO A 133 12.09 5.58 -14.94
C PRO A 133 10.57 5.34 -15.01
N ASP A 134 10.14 4.31 -15.73
CA ASP A 134 8.73 3.97 -15.94
C ASP A 134 8.24 2.81 -15.04
N SER A 135 9.10 2.28 -14.17
CA SER A 135 8.77 1.20 -13.25
C SER A 135 9.31 1.49 -11.85
N ASP A 136 8.44 1.43 -10.85
CA ASP A 136 8.79 1.57 -9.43
C ASP A 136 9.50 0.32 -8.85
N GLN A 137 9.69 -0.72 -9.66
CA GLN A 137 10.44 -1.92 -9.32
C GLN A 137 11.90 -1.81 -9.77
N VAL A 138 12.82 -1.95 -8.81
CA VAL A 138 14.27 -1.83 -9.00
C VAL A 138 14.94 -3.16 -8.67
N ASP A 139 15.57 -3.80 -9.67
CA ASP A 139 16.31 -5.04 -9.45
C ASP A 139 17.68 -4.70 -8.86
N VAL A 140 18.03 -5.39 -7.77
CA VAL A 140 19.22 -5.10 -6.96
C VAL A 140 19.95 -6.36 -6.57
N LYS A 141 21.23 -6.18 -6.21
CA LYS A 141 22.00 -7.11 -5.41
C LYS A 141 22.14 -6.48 -4.02
N ALA A 142 21.40 -7.00 -3.05
CA ALA A 142 21.30 -6.38 -1.74
C ALA A 142 21.01 -7.41 -0.65
N GLU A 143 21.16 -7.01 0.60
CA GLU A 143 20.73 -7.77 1.76
C GLU A 143 19.87 -6.88 2.67
N ALA A 144 18.92 -7.49 3.36
CA ALA A 144 18.04 -6.81 4.31
C ALA A 144 17.80 -7.66 5.55
N ILE A 145 17.42 -7.00 6.64
CA ILE A 145 17.09 -7.66 7.90
C ILE A 145 15.62 -7.44 8.21
N LEU A 146 14.88 -8.53 8.41
CA LEU A 146 13.51 -8.52 8.91
C LEU A 146 13.53 -8.74 10.42
N PHE A 147 12.90 -7.83 11.17
CA PHE A 147 12.74 -7.94 12.62
C PHE A 147 11.66 -8.96 13.00
N GLU A 148 11.68 -9.44 14.24
CA GLU A 148 10.64 -10.34 14.78
C GLU A 148 9.21 -9.81 14.59
N SER A 149 9.02 -8.50 14.68
CA SER A 149 7.72 -7.85 14.43
C SER A 149 7.41 -7.67 12.94
N GLY A 150 8.35 -7.95 12.06
CA GLY A 150 8.20 -7.73 10.63
C GLY A 150 7.25 -8.73 9.99
N LEU A 151 6.37 -8.22 9.15
CA LEU A 151 5.42 -9.04 8.41
C LEU A 151 6.00 -9.42 7.05
N TYR A 152 5.66 -10.61 6.60
CA TYR A 152 6.07 -11.13 5.29
C TYR A 152 4.99 -12.03 4.70
N ALA A 153 5.05 -12.21 3.39
CA ALA A 153 4.29 -13.23 2.66
C ALA A 153 5.28 -14.17 1.96
N ILE A 154 5.08 -15.48 2.11
CA ILE A 154 5.77 -16.46 1.27
C ILE A 154 5.14 -16.37 -0.11
N LEU A 155 5.97 -16.16 -1.14
CA LEU A 155 5.50 -16.01 -2.50
C LEU A 155 5.08 -17.36 -3.07
N PRO A 156 3.89 -17.44 -3.68
CA PRO A 156 3.43 -18.67 -4.30
C PRO A 156 4.10 -18.92 -5.66
N ASP A 157 4.11 -20.17 -6.09
CA ASP A 157 4.69 -20.55 -7.39
C ASP A 157 3.76 -20.27 -8.58
N ASP A 158 2.46 -20.09 -8.34
CA ASP A 158 1.43 -19.89 -9.35
C ASP A 158 1.25 -18.42 -9.79
N ILE A 159 1.90 -17.47 -9.11
CA ILE A 159 1.86 -16.04 -9.42
C ILE A 159 3.29 -15.55 -9.65
N PRO A 160 3.58 -14.89 -10.79
CA PRO A 160 4.87 -14.27 -11.04
C PRO A 160 5.26 -13.28 -9.93
N GLU A 161 6.53 -13.28 -9.52
CA GLU A 161 7.02 -12.46 -8.39
C GLU A 161 6.68 -10.98 -8.53
N LYS A 162 6.90 -10.40 -9.72
CA LYS A 162 6.61 -8.98 -9.97
C LYS A 162 5.13 -8.66 -9.87
N LEU A 163 4.29 -9.58 -10.34
CA LEU A 163 2.84 -9.45 -10.20
C LEU A 163 2.41 -9.54 -8.74
N ALA A 164 2.94 -10.52 -8.00
CA ALA A 164 2.67 -10.63 -6.56
C ALA A 164 3.11 -9.36 -5.82
N LEU A 165 4.30 -8.83 -6.12
CA LEU A 165 4.82 -7.60 -5.51
C LEU A 165 3.90 -6.41 -5.76
N ALA A 166 3.47 -6.21 -7.02
CA ALA A 166 2.57 -5.12 -7.39
C ALA A 166 1.23 -5.17 -6.65
N ALA A 167 0.69 -6.36 -6.42
CA ALA A 167 -0.57 -6.52 -5.70
C ALA A 167 -0.39 -6.42 -4.18
N LEU A 168 0.68 -6.98 -3.64
CA LEU A 168 0.96 -6.96 -2.20
C LEU A 168 1.28 -5.57 -1.68
N ASP A 169 1.83 -4.69 -2.52
CA ASP A 169 2.09 -3.29 -2.22
C ASP A 169 0.85 -2.53 -1.72
N VAL A 170 -0.32 -2.92 -2.17
CA VAL A 170 -1.60 -2.29 -1.81
C VAL A 170 -2.57 -3.24 -1.10
N ALA A 171 -2.10 -4.39 -0.64
CA ALA A 171 -2.94 -5.46 -0.11
C ALA A 171 -3.77 -5.08 1.12
N GLY A 172 -3.33 -4.10 1.89
CA GLY A 172 -4.09 -3.60 3.04
C GLY A 172 -5.44 -3.00 2.67
N ALA A 173 -5.55 -2.40 1.48
CA ALA A 173 -6.77 -1.73 1.04
C ALA A 173 -7.95 -2.69 0.83
N PRO A 174 -7.88 -3.73 -0.03
CA PRO A 174 -8.98 -4.67 -0.20
C PRO A 174 -9.27 -5.47 1.08
N ALA A 175 -8.26 -5.79 1.88
CA ALA A 175 -8.47 -6.51 3.14
C ALA A 175 -9.20 -5.67 4.19
N GLN A 176 -9.03 -4.36 4.19
CA GLN A 176 -9.81 -3.48 5.05
C GLN A 176 -11.24 -3.32 4.51
N VAL A 177 -11.43 -3.29 3.20
CA VAL A 177 -12.77 -3.35 2.58
C VAL A 177 -13.50 -4.62 3.00
N ASP A 178 -12.82 -5.78 2.95
CA ASP A 178 -13.38 -7.05 3.40
C ASP A 178 -13.90 -7.03 4.84
N ARG A 179 -13.23 -6.28 5.70
CA ARG A 179 -13.61 -6.15 7.13
C ARG A 179 -14.75 -5.16 7.38
N LEU A 180 -14.87 -4.13 6.54
CA LEU A 180 -15.79 -3.01 6.77
C LEU A 180 -17.11 -3.17 6.03
N VAL A 181 -17.10 -3.84 4.88
CA VAL A 181 -18.26 -3.94 3.99
C VAL A 181 -19.04 -5.22 4.28
N THR A 182 -20.33 -5.07 4.44
CA THR A 182 -21.28 -6.16 4.67
C THR A 182 -22.34 -6.22 3.58
N GLU A 183 -23.07 -7.34 3.53
CA GLU A 183 -24.15 -7.53 2.56
C GLU A 183 -25.22 -6.43 2.67
N GLY A 184 -25.61 -5.87 1.54
CA GLY A 184 -26.59 -4.80 1.45
C GLY A 184 -26.05 -3.38 1.61
N ASP A 185 -24.75 -3.20 1.94
CA ASP A 185 -24.12 -1.89 2.05
C ASP A 185 -24.08 -1.14 0.72
N ILE A 186 -24.13 0.18 0.79
CA ILE A 186 -23.76 1.09 -0.28
C ILE A 186 -22.33 1.55 -0.03
N VAL A 187 -21.43 1.18 -0.93
CA VAL A 187 -20.00 1.49 -0.83
C VAL A 187 -19.61 2.51 -1.88
N CYS A 188 -18.87 3.54 -1.50
CA CYS A 188 -18.25 4.48 -2.43
C CYS A 188 -16.74 4.28 -2.47
N ILE A 189 -16.18 4.02 -3.65
CA ILE A 189 -14.74 3.94 -3.88
C ILE A 189 -14.30 5.19 -4.64
N ILE A 190 -13.52 6.05 -3.97
CA ILE A 190 -12.95 7.25 -4.60
C ILE A 190 -11.56 6.88 -5.14
N GLY A 191 -11.38 6.99 -6.46
CA GLY A 191 -10.17 6.57 -7.16
C GLY A 191 -10.14 5.06 -7.44
N GLY A 192 -11.21 4.55 -8.06
CA GLY A 192 -11.36 3.11 -8.37
C GLY A 192 -10.42 2.56 -9.43
N GLY A 193 -9.80 3.41 -10.27
CA GLY A 193 -9.00 2.96 -11.40
C GLY A 193 -7.52 2.68 -11.12
N GLY A 194 -7.02 3.02 -9.94
CA GLY A 194 -5.65 2.73 -9.51
C GLY A 194 -5.49 1.31 -8.96
N LYS A 195 -4.23 0.92 -8.65
CA LYS A 195 -3.89 -0.40 -8.09
C LYS A 195 -4.82 -0.81 -6.93
N SER A 196 -4.85 0.01 -5.88
CA SER A 196 -5.68 -0.23 -4.69
C SER A 196 -7.17 -0.14 -4.99
N GLY A 197 -7.58 0.82 -5.82
CA GLY A 197 -8.97 1.05 -6.17
C GLY A 197 -9.62 -0.15 -6.85
N ILE A 198 -8.96 -0.74 -7.85
CA ILE A 198 -9.44 -1.93 -8.57
C ILE A 198 -9.65 -3.11 -7.62
N LEU A 199 -8.69 -3.38 -6.72
CA LEU A 199 -8.81 -4.46 -5.74
C LEU A 199 -9.91 -4.18 -4.71
N CYS A 200 -10.07 -2.92 -4.29
CA CYS A 200 -11.16 -2.50 -3.41
C CYS A 200 -12.53 -2.66 -4.09
N CYS A 201 -12.64 -2.28 -5.36
CA CYS A 201 -13.88 -2.45 -6.13
C CYS A 201 -14.27 -3.92 -6.22
N TYR A 202 -13.32 -4.78 -6.57
CA TYR A 202 -13.56 -6.22 -6.61
C TYR A 202 -14.05 -6.76 -5.27
N GLN A 203 -13.32 -6.47 -4.20
CA GLN A 203 -13.69 -6.96 -2.87
C GLN A 203 -15.02 -6.40 -2.39
N ALA A 204 -15.30 -5.10 -2.63
CA ALA A 204 -16.58 -4.51 -2.31
C ALA A 204 -17.75 -5.19 -3.05
N MET A 205 -17.59 -5.46 -4.36
CA MET A 205 -18.62 -6.18 -5.17
C MET A 205 -18.90 -7.58 -4.63
N GLN A 206 -17.87 -8.29 -4.10
CA GLN A 206 -18.06 -9.59 -3.47
C GLN A 206 -18.87 -9.48 -2.18
N ASN A 207 -18.58 -8.46 -1.36
CA ASN A 207 -19.15 -8.34 -0.02
C ASN A 207 -20.56 -7.76 0.01
N VAL A 208 -20.88 -6.79 -0.86
CA VAL A 208 -22.21 -6.13 -0.83
C VAL A 208 -23.36 -7.03 -1.28
N GLY A 209 -23.04 -8.09 -2.01
CA GLY A 209 -24.06 -9.02 -2.51
C GLY A 209 -25.08 -8.37 -3.47
N PRO A 210 -26.22 -9.06 -3.75
CA PRO A 210 -27.18 -8.61 -4.76
C PRO A 210 -28.03 -7.39 -4.35
N TYR A 211 -28.03 -7.06 -3.06
CA TYR A 211 -28.86 -5.97 -2.51
C TYR A 211 -28.07 -4.69 -2.23
N GLY A 212 -26.73 -4.78 -2.25
CA GLY A 212 -25.87 -3.63 -2.04
C GLY A 212 -25.48 -2.93 -3.34
N LYS A 213 -24.68 -1.88 -3.20
CA LYS A 213 -24.16 -1.11 -4.34
C LYS A 213 -22.71 -0.75 -4.16
N VAL A 214 -21.96 -0.78 -5.25
CA VAL A 214 -20.61 -0.20 -5.32
C VAL A 214 -20.63 0.96 -6.30
N ILE A 215 -20.38 2.15 -5.78
CA ILE A 215 -20.31 3.41 -6.53
C ILE A 215 -18.83 3.80 -6.64
N VAL A 216 -18.35 4.01 -7.85
CA VAL A 216 -16.98 4.46 -8.08
C VAL A 216 -16.96 5.91 -8.53
N VAL A 217 -16.14 6.72 -7.88
CA VAL A 217 -15.81 8.07 -8.32
C VAL A 217 -14.41 8.05 -8.93
N GLU A 218 -14.31 8.34 -10.22
CA GLU A 218 -13.07 8.28 -10.98
C GLU A 218 -12.91 9.54 -11.84
N HIS A 219 -11.70 10.09 -11.88
CA HIS A 219 -11.41 11.30 -12.68
C HIS A 219 -11.14 10.96 -14.16
N SER A 220 -10.39 9.89 -14.40
CA SER A 220 -10.00 9.45 -15.73
C SER A 220 -11.13 8.71 -16.43
N LYS A 221 -11.51 9.18 -17.63
CA LYS A 221 -12.50 8.49 -18.46
C LYS A 221 -12.05 7.08 -18.88
N GLU A 222 -10.75 6.90 -19.14
CA GLU A 222 -10.17 5.61 -19.49
C GLU A 222 -10.29 4.62 -18.32
N ASN A 223 -9.93 5.05 -17.12
CA ASN A 223 -10.05 4.23 -15.92
C ASN A 223 -11.53 3.93 -15.61
N ALA A 224 -12.41 4.91 -15.75
CA ALA A 224 -13.85 4.71 -15.56
C ALA A 224 -14.41 3.67 -16.53
N GLN A 225 -14.03 3.72 -17.81
CA GLN A 225 -14.45 2.74 -18.81
C GLN A 225 -13.92 1.34 -18.47
N ARG A 226 -12.67 1.23 -18.02
CA ARG A 226 -12.08 -0.04 -17.56
C ARG A 226 -12.86 -0.67 -16.41
N ILE A 227 -13.27 0.14 -15.43
CA ILE A 227 -14.10 -0.34 -14.30
C ILE A 227 -15.44 -0.88 -14.80
N ILE A 228 -16.07 -0.18 -15.75
CA ILE A 228 -17.32 -0.61 -16.38
C ILE A 228 -17.13 -1.93 -17.14
N ASP A 229 -16.11 -2.01 -18.00
CA ASP A 229 -15.83 -3.19 -18.83
C ASP A 229 -15.52 -4.43 -18.00
N MET A 230 -14.91 -4.24 -16.82
CA MET A 230 -14.60 -5.31 -15.87
C MET A 230 -15.73 -5.62 -14.89
N ASN A 231 -16.85 -4.88 -14.96
CA ASN A 231 -18.01 -5.02 -14.07
C ASN A 231 -17.64 -4.93 -12.57
N LEU A 232 -16.79 -3.95 -12.23
CA LEU A 232 -16.27 -3.74 -10.88
C LEU A 232 -17.05 -2.72 -10.05
N ALA A 233 -18.16 -2.20 -10.58
CA ALA A 233 -19.02 -1.26 -9.88
C ALA A 233 -20.47 -1.36 -10.39
N THR A 234 -21.42 -0.99 -9.52
CA THR A 234 -22.82 -0.83 -9.89
C THR A 234 -23.03 0.50 -10.64
N ASP A 235 -22.35 1.54 -10.19
CA ASP A 235 -22.43 2.89 -10.74
C ASP A 235 -21.03 3.50 -10.84
N VAL A 236 -20.73 4.18 -11.96
CA VAL A 236 -19.46 4.88 -12.15
C VAL A 236 -19.72 6.35 -12.40
N ILE A 237 -19.16 7.19 -11.55
CA ILE A 237 -19.27 8.64 -11.59
C ILE A 237 -17.94 9.23 -12.05
N ILE A 238 -17.92 9.84 -13.23
CA ILE A 238 -16.76 10.60 -13.69
C ILE A 238 -16.81 11.99 -13.07
N ALA A 239 -15.85 12.25 -12.14
CA ALA A 239 -15.74 13.54 -11.45
C ALA A 239 -14.35 13.72 -10.81
N ASP A 240 -13.99 14.99 -10.62
CA ASP A 240 -12.84 15.36 -9.80
C ASP A 240 -13.21 15.26 -8.31
N ALA A 241 -12.51 14.42 -7.57
CA ALA A 241 -12.76 14.19 -6.15
C ALA A 241 -12.48 15.43 -5.27
N THR A 242 -11.77 16.43 -5.76
CA THR A 242 -11.57 17.71 -5.05
C THR A 242 -12.78 18.63 -5.17
N ASN A 243 -13.67 18.39 -6.12
CA ASN A 243 -14.92 19.13 -6.27
C ASN A 243 -16.04 18.51 -5.41
N VAL A 244 -15.98 18.83 -4.13
CA VAL A 244 -16.81 18.23 -3.07
C VAL A 244 -18.30 18.20 -3.41
N MET A 245 -18.88 19.35 -3.76
CA MET A 245 -20.34 19.46 -3.98
C MET A 245 -20.81 18.78 -5.26
N ASN A 246 -19.96 18.76 -6.32
CA ASN A 246 -20.27 18.03 -7.55
C ASN A 246 -20.36 16.52 -7.27
N VAL A 247 -19.36 15.95 -6.56
CA VAL A 247 -19.37 14.52 -6.20
C VAL A 247 -20.51 14.22 -5.26
N TYR A 248 -20.70 15.03 -4.21
CA TYR A 248 -21.81 14.88 -3.26
C TYR A 248 -23.17 14.78 -3.97
N ASN A 249 -23.49 15.74 -4.83
CA ASN A 249 -24.77 15.75 -5.53
C ASN A 249 -24.98 14.51 -6.41
N LYS A 250 -23.93 14.07 -7.10
CA LYS A 250 -24.00 12.85 -7.95
C LYS A 250 -24.20 11.59 -7.13
N VAL A 251 -23.46 11.44 -6.02
CA VAL A 251 -23.59 10.28 -5.12
C VAL A 251 -24.96 10.28 -4.45
N MET A 252 -25.46 11.45 -3.98
CA MET A 252 -26.80 11.53 -3.41
C MET A 252 -27.89 11.17 -4.42
N ALA A 253 -27.75 11.55 -5.69
CA ALA A 253 -28.69 11.13 -6.73
C ALA A 253 -28.74 9.61 -6.92
N VAL A 254 -27.58 8.94 -6.93
CA VAL A 254 -27.49 7.48 -7.09
C VAL A 254 -27.97 6.72 -5.86
N THR A 255 -27.79 7.29 -4.66
CA THR A 255 -28.17 6.66 -3.38
C THR A 255 -29.58 7.02 -2.93
N GLY A 256 -30.31 7.85 -3.68
CA GLY A 256 -31.61 8.36 -3.27
C GLY A 256 -31.55 9.22 -2.00
N GLY A 257 -30.45 9.94 -1.79
CA GLY A 257 -30.22 10.83 -0.65
C GLY A 257 -29.72 10.13 0.61
N ARG A 258 -29.56 8.80 0.62
CA ARG A 258 -29.13 8.04 1.81
C ARG A 258 -27.64 8.21 2.17
N GLY A 259 -26.81 8.48 1.16
CA GLY A 259 -25.35 8.39 1.30
C GLY A 259 -24.83 6.95 1.37
N CYS A 260 -23.54 6.81 1.58
CA CYS A 260 -22.85 5.51 1.56
C CYS A 260 -22.59 5.01 2.98
N ASP A 261 -22.71 3.70 3.19
CA ASP A 261 -22.38 3.03 4.46
C ASP A 261 -20.86 3.07 4.71
N VAL A 262 -20.09 2.81 3.64
CA VAL A 262 -18.63 2.83 3.65
C VAL A 262 -18.12 3.63 2.47
N THR A 263 -17.18 4.54 2.73
CA THR A 263 -16.43 5.24 1.67
C THR A 263 -14.95 4.92 1.80
N VAL A 264 -14.33 4.48 0.70
CA VAL A 264 -12.89 4.19 0.63
C VAL A 264 -12.21 5.23 -0.25
N ASN A 265 -11.23 5.94 0.31
CA ASN A 265 -10.46 6.93 -0.42
C ASN A 265 -9.08 6.38 -0.79
N ASN A 266 -8.90 6.09 -2.08
CA ASN A 266 -7.66 5.57 -2.67
C ASN A 266 -6.89 6.63 -3.48
N VAL A 267 -7.39 7.86 -3.54
CA VAL A 267 -6.83 8.91 -4.42
C VAL A 267 -5.58 9.52 -3.81
N ASN A 268 -4.48 9.48 -4.53
CA ASN A 268 -3.24 10.14 -4.12
C ASN A 268 -3.23 11.65 -4.50
N VAL A 269 -4.35 12.34 -4.16
CA VAL A 269 -4.56 13.76 -4.40
C VAL A 269 -5.01 14.41 -3.09
N PRO A 270 -4.38 15.51 -2.64
CA PRO A 270 -4.80 16.23 -1.43
C PRO A 270 -6.20 16.82 -1.54
N SER A 271 -6.80 17.09 -0.41
CA SER A 271 -8.10 17.81 -0.28
C SER A 271 -9.32 17.03 -0.79
N THR A 272 -9.29 15.72 -0.67
CA THR A 272 -10.42 14.83 -0.97
C THR A 272 -11.14 14.32 0.29
N GLU A 273 -10.72 14.76 1.47
CA GLU A 273 -11.28 14.34 2.76
C GLU A 273 -12.75 14.70 2.88
N MET A 274 -13.11 15.96 2.55
CA MET A 274 -14.49 16.43 2.67
C MET A 274 -15.44 15.72 1.71
N THR A 275 -14.98 15.38 0.51
CA THR A 275 -15.75 14.56 -0.43
C THR A 275 -16.09 13.22 0.20
N SER A 276 -15.08 12.53 0.76
CA SER A 276 -15.27 11.24 1.43
C SER A 276 -16.27 11.35 2.60
N ILE A 277 -16.15 12.40 3.42
CA ILE A 277 -17.00 12.61 4.58
C ILE A 277 -18.44 12.91 4.17
N LEU A 278 -18.67 13.81 3.21
CA LEU A 278 -20.02 14.23 2.86
C LEU A 278 -20.82 13.13 2.16
N VAL A 279 -20.19 12.30 1.32
CA VAL A 279 -20.90 11.21 0.63
C VAL A 279 -21.23 10.02 1.55
N THR A 280 -20.59 9.93 2.71
CA THR A 280 -20.85 8.88 3.69
C THR A 280 -22.04 9.26 4.56
N LYS A 281 -22.92 8.33 4.91
CA LYS A 281 -24.04 8.55 5.84
C LYS A 281 -23.57 8.87 7.27
N GLY A 282 -24.43 9.38 8.13
CA GLY A 282 -24.15 9.49 9.58
C GLY A 282 -23.85 8.12 10.17
N GLN A 283 -22.87 8.04 11.07
CA GLN A 283 -22.34 6.81 11.69
C GLN A 283 -21.73 5.80 10.72
N GLY A 284 -21.60 6.15 9.43
CA GLY A 284 -20.87 5.35 8.43
C GLY A 284 -19.36 5.40 8.62
N TYR A 285 -18.65 4.73 7.74
CA TYR A 285 -17.20 4.60 7.80
C TYR A 285 -16.53 5.27 6.61
N VAL A 286 -15.52 6.10 6.86
CA VAL A 286 -14.58 6.57 5.84
C VAL A 286 -13.23 5.92 6.09
N TYR A 287 -12.75 5.17 5.12
CA TYR A 287 -11.43 4.56 5.13
C TYR A 287 -10.50 5.34 4.20
N PHE A 288 -9.53 6.02 4.78
CA PHE A 288 -8.46 6.70 4.06
C PHE A 288 -7.27 5.77 3.89
N PHE A 289 -7.08 5.25 2.70
CA PHE A 289 -5.92 4.42 2.37
C PHE A 289 -4.75 5.27 1.84
N SER A 290 -5.06 6.36 1.14
CA SER A 290 -4.05 7.23 0.55
C SER A 290 -3.27 8.05 1.59
N MET A 291 -1.95 8.12 1.43
CA MET A 291 -1.08 8.98 2.24
C MET A 291 -1.20 10.47 1.93
N ALA A 292 -1.92 10.86 0.87
CA ALA A 292 -2.24 12.25 0.56
C ALA A 292 -3.30 12.84 1.52
N THR A 293 -3.91 12.00 2.35
CA THR A 293 -4.94 12.41 3.32
C THR A 293 -4.34 13.17 4.49
N SER A 294 -4.96 14.31 4.84
CA SER A 294 -4.70 15.02 6.07
C SER A 294 -5.75 14.65 7.11
N PHE A 295 -5.37 13.88 8.13
CA PHE A 295 -6.30 13.51 9.20
C PHE A 295 -6.81 14.74 9.97
N THR A 296 -6.01 15.80 10.11
CA THR A 296 -6.44 17.06 10.72
C THR A 296 -7.56 17.72 9.91
N LYS A 297 -7.43 17.79 8.57
CA LYS A 297 -8.50 18.31 7.71
C LYS A 297 -9.74 17.42 7.77
N ALA A 298 -9.59 16.11 7.84
CA ALA A 298 -10.71 15.18 7.95
C ALA A 298 -11.47 15.37 9.28
N ALA A 299 -10.76 15.40 10.40
CA ALA A 299 -11.36 15.57 11.72
C ALA A 299 -12.08 16.93 11.87
N LEU A 300 -11.38 18.03 11.58
CA LEU A 300 -11.97 19.38 11.66
C LEU A 300 -13.08 19.57 10.62
N GLY A 301 -12.97 18.93 9.45
CA GLY A 301 -13.99 18.97 8.43
C GLY A 301 -15.29 18.27 8.86
N ALA A 302 -15.19 17.09 9.47
CA ALA A 302 -16.34 16.36 10.02
C ALA A 302 -17.03 17.16 11.13
N GLU A 303 -16.25 17.74 12.05
CA GLU A 303 -16.74 18.62 13.11
C GLU A 303 -17.45 19.86 12.52
N GLY A 304 -16.80 20.52 11.53
CA GLY A 304 -17.32 21.74 10.92
C GLY A 304 -18.66 21.59 10.18
N VAL A 305 -18.98 20.36 9.73
CA VAL A 305 -20.29 20.03 9.11
C VAL A 305 -21.22 19.29 10.07
N GLY A 306 -20.83 19.12 11.33
CA GLY A 306 -21.62 18.46 12.36
C GLY A 306 -21.94 17.01 12.05
N LYS A 307 -21.01 16.27 11.42
CA LYS A 307 -21.24 14.89 10.98
C LYS A 307 -20.62 13.88 11.93
N ASP A 308 -21.47 13.11 12.62
CA ASP A 308 -21.04 11.92 13.38
C ASP A 308 -20.61 10.82 12.41
N ILE A 309 -19.30 10.52 12.35
CA ILE A 309 -18.72 9.61 11.35
C ILE A 309 -17.48 8.89 11.89
N ASN A 310 -17.26 7.66 11.45
CA ASN A 310 -16.09 6.90 11.79
C ASN A 310 -14.99 7.12 10.75
N LEU A 311 -13.84 7.66 11.17
CA LEU A 311 -12.68 7.89 10.30
C LEU A 311 -11.61 6.84 10.60
N ILE A 312 -11.25 6.05 9.59
CA ILE A 312 -10.22 5.01 9.67
C ILE A 312 -9.05 5.43 8.79
N VAL A 313 -7.85 5.49 9.37
CA VAL A 313 -6.61 5.75 8.65
C VAL A 313 -5.95 4.41 8.34
N GLY A 314 -5.68 4.15 7.07
CA GLY A 314 -5.03 2.93 6.62
C GLY A 314 -3.54 2.93 6.91
N ASN A 315 -3.03 1.78 7.39
CA ASN A 315 -1.63 1.56 7.68
C ASN A 315 -0.95 0.54 6.75
N GLY A 316 -1.63 0.15 5.67
CA GLY A 316 -1.15 -0.87 4.73
C GLY A 316 -1.22 -2.31 5.25
N TYR A 317 -1.62 -2.52 6.51
CA TYR A 317 -1.74 -3.86 7.11
C TYR A 317 -3.16 -4.15 7.61
N ALA A 318 -3.68 -5.31 7.21
CA ALA A 318 -4.81 -5.97 7.84
C ALA A 318 -4.52 -7.47 7.92
N LYS A 319 -4.96 -8.15 8.99
CA LYS A 319 -4.68 -9.58 9.16
C LYS A 319 -5.20 -10.39 7.96
N GLY A 320 -4.32 -11.17 7.34
CA GLY A 320 -4.67 -12.00 6.18
C GLY A 320 -4.62 -11.28 4.83
N HIS A 321 -4.26 -9.99 4.79
CA HIS A 321 -4.29 -9.16 3.59
C HIS A 321 -3.53 -9.74 2.39
N ALA A 322 -2.36 -10.35 2.61
CA ALA A 322 -1.57 -10.93 1.53
C ALA A 322 -2.32 -12.07 0.82
N ASN A 323 -2.88 -13.01 1.60
CA ASN A 323 -3.61 -14.15 1.03
C ASN A 323 -4.88 -13.70 0.30
N LEU A 324 -5.64 -12.78 0.90
CA LEU A 324 -6.84 -12.21 0.27
C LEU A 324 -6.49 -11.60 -1.08
N THR A 325 -5.48 -10.75 -1.13
CA THR A 325 -5.11 -10.04 -2.35
C THR A 325 -4.56 -10.97 -3.44
N LEU A 326 -3.73 -11.96 -3.07
CA LEU A 326 -3.26 -12.95 -4.02
C LEU A 326 -4.41 -13.84 -4.55
N ASN A 327 -5.44 -14.10 -3.75
CA ASN A 327 -6.63 -14.81 -4.20
C ASN A 327 -7.44 -13.99 -5.21
N ILE A 328 -7.55 -12.67 -5.06
CA ILE A 328 -8.18 -11.81 -6.08
C ILE A 328 -7.53 -12.02 -7.45
N LEU A 329 -6.19 -12.10 -7.51
CA LEU A 329 -5.47 -12.36 -8.76
C LEU A 329 -5.71 -13.77 -9.33
N ARG A 330 -6.06 -14.75 -8.47
CA ARG A 330 -6.42 -16.13 -8.91
C ARG A 330 -7.84 -16.20 -9.42
N GLU A 331 -8.75 -15.52 -8.74
CA GLU A 331 -10.20 -15.56 -8.99
C GLU A 331 -10.60 -14.68 -10.18
N SER A 332 -9.92 -13.54 -10.38
CA SER A 332 -10.24 -12.59 -11.44
C SER A 332 -9.14 -12.51 -12.51
N LYS A 333 -9.34 -13.28 -13.59
CA LYS A 333 -8.46 -13.21 -14.76
C LYS A 333 -8.34 -11.79 -15.33
N PRO A 334 -9.42 -10.99 -15.48
CA PRO A 334 -9.28 -9.61 -15.97
C PRO A 334 -8.40 -8.72 -15.09
N ILE A 335 -8.50 -8.83 -13.76
CA ILE A 335 -7.65 -8.07 -12.83
C ILE A 335 -6.21 -8.54 -12.95
N ARG A 336 -5.96 -9.84 -13.01
CA ARG A 336 -4.63 -10.41 -13.20
C ARG A 336 -3.97 -9.88 -14.47
N GLU A 337 -4.63 -9.97 -15.62
CA GLU A 337 -4.13 -9.49 -16.90
C GLU A 337 -3.86 -7.97 -16.90
N LEU A 338 -4.73 -7.20 -16.25
CA LEU A 338 -4.54 -5.77 -16.09
C LEU A 338 -3.28 -5.45 -15.26
N PHE A 339 -3.08 -6.15 -14.15
CA PHE A 339 -1.91 -5.96 -13.29
C PHE A 339 -0.63 -6.36 -14.00
N GLU A 340 -0.64 -7.48 -14.73
CA GLU A 340 0.49 -7.92 -15.57
C GLU A 340 0.84 -6.87 -16.64
N LYS A 341 -0.15 -6.24 -17.24
CA LYS A 341 0.05 -5.24 -18.32
C LYS A 341 0.57 -3.91 -17.82
N ILE A 342 0.10 -3.44 -16.66
CA ILE A 342 0.33 -2.04 -16.22
C ILE A 342 1.40 -1.95 -15.14
N TYR A 343 1.53 -2.97 -14.27
CA TYR A 343 2.31 -2.85 -13.02
C TYR A 343 3.47 -3.83 -12.92
N THR A 344 3.81 -4.58 -13.98
CA THR A 344 4.97 -5.51 -14.02
C THR A 344 5.92 -5.27 -15.26
#